data_d1666dcabd32fca9915ce39a5fb13e91
#
_entry.id   d1666dcabd32fca9915ce39a5fb13e91
#
_cell.length_a   1.000
_cell.length_b   1.000
_cell.length_c   1.000
_cell.angle_alpha   90.00
_cell.angle_beta   90.00
_cell.angle_gamma   90.00
#
_symmetry.space_group_name_H-M   'P 1'
#
loop_
_entity.id
_entity.type
_entity.pdbx_description
1 polymer ?
#
loop_
_entity_poly.entity_id
_entity_poly.type
_entity_poly.pdbx_seq_one_letter_code
_entity_poly.pdbx_strand_id
1 'polypeptide(L)' 'MTRLDRESRLVRETGAFLKQRPLVVELSARIVRIRPKGARWGYEVDYESIFALGARKAAEKERAERVARKQQTRHSR' A
#
# COMPACT_ATOMS: atom_id res chain seq x y z
N MET A 1 -6.80 16.01 13.78
CA MET A 1 -6.66 15.28 12.50
C MET A 1 -7.38 16.01 11.39
N THR A 2 -6.72 16.23 10.28
CA THR A 2 -7.31 16.93 9.14
C THR A 2 -8.14 15.96 8.30
N ARG A 3 -9.37 16.35 8.03
CA ARG A 3 -10.31 15.54 7.27
C ARG A 3 -10.24 15.89 5.79
N LEU A 4 -10.26 14.88 4.93
CA LEU A 4 -10.35 15.09 3.49
C LEU A 4 -11.81 15.32 3.10
N ASP A 5 -12.10 16.51 2.61
CA ASP A 5 -13.43 16.88 2.12
C ASP A 5 -13.65 16.37 0.71
N ARG A 6 -14.91 16.43 0.23
CA ARG A 6 -15.27 16.02 -1.12
C ARG A 6 -14.44 16.66 -2.21
N GLU A 7 -14.07 17.94 -2.02
CA GLU A 7 -13.36 18.71 -3.03
C GLU A 7 -11.86 18.76 -2.78
N SER A 8 -11.42 18.30 -1.62
CA SER A 8 -10.01 18.30 -1.26
C SER A 8 -9.29 17.13 -1.90
N ARG A 9 -8.11 17.42 -2.43
CA ARG A 9 -7.24 16.41 -2.99
C ARG A 9 -5.82 16.70 -2.54
N LEU A 10 -5.18 15.70 -1.97
CA LEU A 10 -3.80 15.79 -1.53
C LEU A 10 -2.94 14.99 -2.49
N VAL A 11 -1.96 15.64 -3.11
CA VAL A 11 -1.06 14.97 -4.06
C VAL A 11 0.34 14.94 -3.48
N ARG A 12 0.95 13.74 -3.44
CA ARG A 12 2.29 13.58 -2.90
C ARG A 12 3.10 12.59 -3.72
N GLU A 13 4.37 12.89 -3.91
CA GLU A 13 5.31 11.98 -4.48
C GLU A 13 5.77 11.00 -3.39
N THR A 14 5.82 9.72 -3.72
CA THR A 14 6.24 8.69 -2.76
C THR A 14 7.68 8.26 -3.00
N GLY A 15 8.22 7.46 -2.08
CA GLY A 15 9.53 6.83 -2.27
C GLY A 15 9.50 5.53 -3.07
N ALA A 16 8.32 5.15 -3.57
CA ALA A 16 8.19 3.95 -4.41
C ALA A 16 8.37 4.30 -5.88
N PHE A 17 8.92 3.37 -6.65
CA PHE A 17 9.23 3.60 -8.06
C PHE A 17 8.64 2.52 -8.94
N LEU A 18 8.25 2.92 -10.15
CA LEU A 18 7.88 2.00 -11.21
C LEU A 18 8.75 2.37 -12.42
N LYS A 19 9.65 1.47 -12.81
CA LYS A 19 10.56 1.69 -13.96
C LYS A 19 11.24 3.05 -13.94
N GLN A 20 11.94 3.38 -12.86
CA GLN A 20 12.69 4.61 -12.67
C GLN A 20 11.85 5.88 -12.50
N ARG A 21 10.53 5.77 -12.49
CA ARG A 21 9.64 6.90 -12.20
C ARG A 21 9.07 6.77 -10.80
N PRO A 22 9.15 7.81 -9.97
CA PRO A 22 8.50 7.75 -8.67
C PRO A 22 6.99 7.67 -8.83
N LEU A 23 6.35 6.93 -7.94
CA LEU A 23 4.90 6.85 -7.91
C LEU A 23 4.35 8.05 -7.15
N VAL A 24 3.31 8.64 -7.71
CA VAL A 24 2.60 9.78 -7.11
C VAL A 24 1.25 9.28 -6.63
N VAL A 25 0.90 9.65 -5.41
CA VAL A 25 -0.37 9.29 -4.81
C VAL A 25 -1.25 10.53 -4.71
N GLU A 26 -2.50 10.39 -5.14
CA GLU A 26 -3.52 11.43 -5.02
C GLU A 26 -4.59 10.94 -4.06
N LEU A 27 -4.68 11.56 -2.90
CA LEU A 27 -5.65 11.20 -1.86
C LEU A 27 -6.88 12.09 -1.98
N SER A 28 -8.02 11.47 -2.06
CA SER A 28 -9.31 12.16 -2.01
C SER A 28 -10.19 11.55 -0.93
N ALA A 29 -11.42 12.05 -0.76
CA ALA A 29 -12.28 11.61 0.33
C ALA A 29 -12.62 10.12 0.29
N ARG A 30 -12.71 9.52 -0.90
CA ARG A 30 -13.17 8.13 -1.03
C ARG A 30 -12.20 7.20 -1.72
N ILE A 31 -11.29 7.74 -2.54
CA ILE A 31 -10.39 6.92 -3.35
C ILE A 31 -8.97 7.44 -3.29
N VAL A 32 -8.05 6.55 -3.58
CA VAL A 32 -6.65 6.87 -3.79
C VAL A 32 -6.34 6.57 -5.25
N ARG A 33 -5.71 7.52 -5.93
CA ARG A 33 -5.20 7.29 -7.28
C ARG A 33 -3.69 7.23 -7.22
N ILE A 34 -3.12 6.20 -7.83
CA ILE A 34 -1.66 6.01 -7.87
C ILE A 34 -1.23 6.01 -9.33
N ARG A 35 -0.26 6.85 -9.65
CA ARG A 35 0.25 6.97 -11.00
C ARG A 35 1.75 7.21 -11.02
N PRO A 36 2.46 6.82 -12.08
CA PRO A 36 3.86 7.22 -12.25
C PRO A 36 3.94 8.74 -12.47
N LYS A 37 4.98 9.36 -11.97
CA LYS A 37 5.18 10.80 -12.12
C LYS A 37 5.22 11.19 -13.60
N GLY A 38 4.43 12.19 -13.96
CA GLY A 38 4.33 12.67 -15.33
C GLY A 38 3.39 11.87 -16.23
N ALA A 39 2.88 10.73 -15.77
CA ALA A 39 1.92 9.94 -16.53
C ALA A 39 0.49 10.44 -16.30
N ARG A 40 -0.33 10.32 -17.33
CA ARG A 40 -1.76 10.65 -17.21
C ARG A 40 -2.59 9.46 -16.76
N TRP A 41 -2.08 8.25 -16.95
CA TRP A 41 -2.76 7.03 -16.54
C TRP A 41 -2.38 6.67 -15.11
N GLY A 42 -3.26 5.98 -14.44
CA GLY A 42 -3.04 5.51 -13.09
C GLY A 42 -4.18 4.58 -12.68
N TYR A 43 -4.10 4.09 -11.45
CA TYR A 43 -5.11 3.19 -10.91
C TYR A 43 -5.78 3.85 -9.72
N GLU A 44 -7.09 3.67 -9.63
CA GLU A 44 -7.88 4.18 -8.52
C GLU A 44 -8.29 3.02 -7.63
N VAL A 45 -8.10 3.19 -6.33
CA VAL A 45 -8.45 2.16 -5.33
C VAL A 45 -9.20 2.84 -4.19
N ASP A 46 -10.30 2.24 -3.78
CA ASP A 46 -11.03 2.74 -2.62
C ASP A 46 -10.28 2.37 -1.32
N TYR A 47 -10.53 3.14 -0.26
CA TYR A 47 -9.81 2.92 1.00
C TYR A 47 -10.13 1.57 1.62
N GLU A 48 -11.35 1.09 1.48
CA GLU A 48 -11.76 -0.22 2.01
C GLU A 48 -10.94 -1.35 1.39
N SER A 49 -10.70 -1.28 0.09
CA SER A 49 -9.87 -2.26 -0.61
C SER A 49 -8.42 -2.20 -0.17
N ILE A 50 -7.90 -0.99 0.06
CA ILE A 50 -6.54 -0.81 0.57
C ILE A 50 -6.41 -1.41 1.97
N PHE A 51 -7.39 -1.16 2.82
CA PHE A 51 -7.41 -1.71 4.17
C PHE A 51 -7.43 -3.25 4.14
N ALA A 52 -8.29 -3.82 3.29
CA ALA A 52 -8.38 -5.27 3.14
C ALA A 52 -7.07 -5.87 2.63
N LEU A 53 -6.42 -5.20 1.67
CA LEU A 53 -5.11 -5.64 1.17
C LEU A 53 -4.06 -5.60 2.27
N GLY A 54 -4.04 -4.54 3.07
CA GLY A 54 -3.13 -4.42 4.20
C GLY A 54 -3.32 -5.53 5.22
N ALA A 55 -4.57 -5.84 5.54
CA ALA A 55 -4.89 -6.91 6.48
C ALA A 55 -4.42 -8.28 5.96
N ARG A 56 -4.62 -8.53 4.65
CA ARG A 56 -4.17 -9.77 4.02
C ARG A 56 -2.64 -9.91 4.06
N LYS A 57 -1.94 -8.84 3.73
CA LYS A 57 -0.47 -8.83 3.76
C LYS A 57 0.07 -9.04 5.16
N ALA A 58 -0.56 -8.44 6.15
CA ALA A 58 -0.16 -8.63 7.56
C ALA A 58 -0.36 -10.09 7.99
N ALA A 59 -1.47 -10.71 7.59
CA ALA A 59 -1.73 -12.11 7.90
C ALA A 59 -0.73 -13.05 7.22
N GLU A 60 -0.37 -12.77 5.98
CA GLU A 60 0.63 -13.54 5.24
C GLU A 60 2.00 -13.46 5.91
N LYS A 61 2.39 -12.25 6.33
CA LYS A 61 3.64 -12.04 7.03
C LYS A 61 3.70 -12.80 8.34
N GLU A 62 2.62 -12.79 9.10
CA GLU A 62 2.51 -13.51 10.36
C GLU A 62 2.64 -15.02 10.15
N ARG A 63 1.99 -15.56 9.12
CA ARG A 63 2.12 -16.98 8.77
C ARG A 63 3.55 -17.34 8.40
N ALA A 64 4.21 -16.51 7.61
CA ALA A 64 5.59 -16.74 7.21
C ALA A 64 6.52 -16.76 8.42
N GLU A 65 6.31 -15.85 9.37
CA GLU A 65 7.09 -15.80 10.60
C GLU A 65 6.88 -17.04 11.46
N ARG A 66 5.63 -17.53 11.55
CA ARG A 66 5.32 -18.76 12.30
C ARG A 66 5.99 -19.98 11.69
N VAL A 67 5.94 -20.09 10.36
CA VAL A 67 6.59 -21.19 9.64
C VAL A 67 8.10 -21.14 9.85
N ALA A 68 8.71 -19.97 9.74
CA ALA A 68 10.14 -19.79 9.96
C ALA A 68 10.54 -20.21 11.39
N ARG A 69 9.74 -19.85 12.39
CA ARG A 69 10.00 -20.24 13.78
C ARG A 69 9.94 -21.75 13.96
N LYS A 70 8.95 -22.42 13.37
CA LYS A 70 8.85 -23.87 13.45
C LYS A 70 10.03 -24.55 12.80
N GLN A 71 10.50 -24.07 11.67
CA GLN A 71 11.66 -24.61 10.97
C GLN A 71 12.92 -24.45 11.80
N GLN A 72 13.13 -23.28 12.42
CA GLN A 72 14.26 -23.04 13.30
C GLN A 72 14.26 -24.00 14.50
N THR A 73 13.08 -24.23 15.09
CA THR A 73 12.93 -25.14 16.22
C THR A 73 13.32 -26.57 15.82
N ARG A 74 12.97 -27.00 14.63
CA ARG A 74 13.34 -28.33 14.13
C ARG A 74 14.82 -28.48 13.92
N HIS A 75 15.52 -27.42 13.48
CA HIS A 75 16.96 -27.46 13.25
C HIS A 75 17.77 -27.36 14.52
N SER A 76 17.18 -26.98 15.63
CA SER A 76 17.85 -26.82 16.93
C SER A 76 18.08 -28.14 17.66
N ARG A 77 17.68 -29.26 17.11
CA ARG A 77 17.87 -30.58 17.74
C ARG A 77 19.14 -31.26 17.25
#